data_671c75fdd60ec298e2dee99ba618b56e
#
_entry.id   671c75fdd60ec298e2dee99ba618b56e
#
_cell.length_a   1.000
_cell.length_b   1.000
_cell.length_c   1.000
_cell.angle_alpha   90.00
_cell.angle_beta   90.00
_cell.angle_gamma   90.00
#
_symmetry.space_group_name_H-M   'P 1'
#
loop_
_entity.id
_entity.type
_entity.pdbx_description
1 polymer ?
#
loop_
_entity_poly.entity_id
_entity_poly.type
_entity_poly.pdbx_seq_one_letter_code
_entity_poly.pdbx_strand_id
1 'polypeptide(L)'
;FGKSKGQLYTGWATIGGNKYYLGTDGARRTGWQTIGENKYYFNSKGVMTKGWATIDGDKYHFGKISGKLATGWTTISGKKYYFGTDGVKQTGWITVGSNKYYLGTDGVRRTGWRTIDGNRYYFGKSSGKLYTGWATIGGKKYYLGTDGVMVTGKQTINGVVYEFGKDGVLKGKVEEQDKEPDKQPENDQTTKDNKSDNEDNTKSNLENNNVEQDTQVLENVK
;
A
#
# COMPACT_ATOMS: atom_id res chain seq x y z
N PHE A 1 11.84 36.74 37.40
CA PHE A 1 11.93 36.82 38.87
C PHE A 1 10.51 36.64 39.45
N GLY A 2 10.35 35.71 40.41
CA GLY A 2 9.09 35.54 41.16
C GLY A 2 8.87 36.74 42.07
N LYS A 3 7.62 37.25 42.07
CA LYS A 3 7.27 38.49 42.80
C LYS A 3 7.48 38.46 44.31
N SER A 4 7.77 37.33 44.92
CA SER A 4 7.82 37.23 46.38
C SER A 4 9.09 36.70 47.03
N LYS A 5 10.10 36.21 46.33
CA LYS A 5 11.34 35.71 46.94
C LYS A 5 12.62 35.78 46.10
N GLY A 6 12.65 36.54 44.99
CA GLY A 6 13.83 36.62 44.12
C GLY A 6 14.25 35.29 43.46
N GLN A 7 13.38 34.25 43.55
CA GLN A 7 13.62 32.97 42.91
C GLN A 7 13.54 33.03 41.41
N LEU A 8 14.46 32.34 40.75
CA LEU A 8 14.50 32.21 39.31
C LEU A 8 13.29 31.39 38.84
N TYR A 9 12.49 31.93 37.91
CA TYR A 9 11.47 31.16 37.27
C TYR A 9 12.09 30.15 36.31
N THR A 10 11.67 28.88 36.40
CA THR A 10 12.09 27.77 35.51
C THR A 10 10.85 27.00 35.02
N GLY A 11 10.99 26.27 33.90
CA GLY A 11 9.88 25.47 33.35
C GLY A 11 8.87 26.32 32.58
N TRP A 12 7.61 25.87 32.56
CA TRP A 12 6.56 26.50 31.78
C TRP A 12 6.12 27.85 32.38
N ALA A 13 6.04 28.87 31.51
CA ALA A 13 5.55 30.22 31.87
C ALA A 13 4.56 30.70 30.83
N THR A 14 3.52 31.47 31.28
CA THR A 14 2.59 32.17 30.41
C THR A 14 2.74 33.68 30.70
N ILE A 15 3.14 34.42 29.69
CA ILE A 15 3.40 35.84 29.80
C ILE A 15 2.69 36.56 28.63
N GLY A 16 1.76 37.45 28.92
CA GLY A 16 1.02 38.16 27.89
C GLY A 16 0.25 37.21 26.92
N GLY A 17 -0.30 36.12 27.44
CA GLY A 17 -1.05 35.13 26.65
C GLY A 17 -0.17 34.18 25.83
N ASN A 18 1.16 34.39 25.80
CA ASN A 18 2.12 33.52 25.12
C ASN A 18 2.73 32.52 26.10
N LYS A 19 2.93 31.25 25.65
CA LYS A 19 3.62 30.22 26.40
C LYS A 19 5.09 30.20 26.07
N TYR A 20 5.92 30.06 27.11
CA TYR A 20 7.37 29.97 27.08
C TYR A 20 7.82 28.77 27.90
N TYR A 21 9.03 28.31 27.65
CA TYR A 21 9.72 27.37 28.50
C TYR A 21 11.07 27.96 28.93
N LEU A 22 11.27 28.03 30.21
CA LEU A 22 12.46 28.60 30.82
C LEU A 22 13.37 27.45 31.29
N GLY A 23 14.64 27.51 30.95
CA GLY A 23 15.62 26.56 31.44
C GLY A 23 15.92 26.71 32.92
N THR A 24 16.78 25.84 33.43
CA THR A 24 17.23 25.93 34.82
C THR A 24 18.01 27.21 35.12
N ASP A 25 18.55 27.85 34.10
CA ASP A 25 19.18 29.17 34.10
C ASP A 25 18.16 30.35 34.00
N GLY A 26 16.85 30.04 33.94
CA GLY A 26 15.80 31.02 33.76
C GLY A 26 15.72 31.62 32.36
N ALA A 27 16.57 31.23 31.43
CA ALA A 27 16.55 31.73 30.08
C ALA A 27 15.43 31.09 29.26
N ARG A 28 14.77 31.89 28.38
CA ARG A 28 13.77 31.38 27.43
C ARG A 28 14.41 30.41 26.46
N ARG A 29 13.84 29.23 26.34
CA ARG A 29 14.26 28.26 25.32
C ARG A 29 13.68 28.63 23.96
N THR A 30 14.46 28.43 22.90
CA THR A 30 14.10 28.64 21.50
C THR A 30 14.37 27.37 20.69
N GLY A 31 13.83 27.26 19.49
CA GLY A 31 14.00 26.10 18.63
C GLY A 31 13.29 24.85 19.17
N TRP A 32 13.77 23.70 18.77
CA TRP A 32 13.24 22.41 19.18
C TRP A 32 13.58 22.10 20.63
N GLN A 33 12.58 21.70 21.41
CA GLN A 33 12.74 21.30 22.80
C GLN A 33 11.95 20.00 23.06
N THR A 34 12.57 19.03 23.72
CA THR A 34 11.89 17.87 24.27
C THR A 34 11.64 18.12 25.75
N ILE A 35 10.37 18.16 26.14
CA ILE A 35 9.95 18.46 27.52
C ILE A 35 9.06 17.30 27.98
N GLY A 36 9.57 16.51 28.90
CA GLY A 36 9.03 15.18 29.19
C GLY A 36 9.09 14.32 27.92
N GLU A 37 8.01 13.62 27.59
CA GLU A 37 7.92 12.75 26.40
C GLU A 37 7.47 13.51 25.13
N ASN A 38 7.28 14.85 25.21
CA ASN A 38 6.69 15.59 24.12
C ASN A 38 7.69 16.56 23.49
N LYS A 39 7.63 16.70 22.17
CA LYS A 39 8.44 17.65 21.40
C LYS A 39 7.64 18.94 21.14
N TYR A 40 8.33 20.07 21.26
CA TYR A 40 7.78 21.42 21.07
C TYR A 40 8.76 22.23 20.22
N TYR A 41 8.26 23.28 19.62
CA TYR A 41 9.09 24.27 18.95
C TYR A 41 8.79 25.68 19.48
N PHE A 42 9.82 26.41 19.79
CA PHE A 42 9.73 27.81 20.24
C PHE A 42 10.39 28.70 19.20
N ASN A 43 9.70 29.72 18.75
CA ASN A 43 10.26 30.67 17.77
C ASN A 43 11.46 31.44 18.36
N SER A 44 12.09 32.33 17.54
CA SER A 44 13.25 33.12 17.95
C SER A 44 12.98 34.06 19.16
N LYS A 45 11.72 34.35 19.44
CA LYS A 45 11.29 35.14 20.63
C LYS A 45 10.99 34.23 21.83
N GLY A 46 11.21 32.89 21.72
CA GLY A 46 10.91 31.92 22.75
C GLY A 46 9.41 31.61 22.89
N VAL A 47 8.55 32.07 21.98
CA VAL A 47 7.11 31.76 22.04
C VAL A 47 6.83 30.39 21.48
N MET A 48 6.07 29.58 22.24
CA MET A 48 5.64 28.25 21.84
C MET A 48 4.82 28.27 20.56
N THR A 49 5.24 27.51 19.55
CA THR A 49 4.55 27.36 18.27
C THR A 49 3.29 26.50 18.44
N LYS A 50 2.21 26.88 17.73
CA LYS A 50 0.92 26.20 17.70
C LYS A 50 0.40 26.11 16.26
N GLY A 51 -0.40 25.07 15.94
CA GLY A 51 -0.96 24.91 14.61
C GLY A 51 0.09 24.51 13.58
N TRP A 52 -0.13 24.91 12.33
CA TRP A 52 0.79 24.65 11.23
C TRP A 52 2.03 25.54 11.29
N ALA A 53 3.19 24.96 11.04
CA ALA A 53 4.44 25.68 10.91
C ALA A 53 5.31 25.07 9.83
N THR A 54 6.12 25.90 9.18
CA THR A 54 7.21 25.48 8.30
C THR A 54 8.52 25.79 9.00
N ILE A 55 9.36 24.79 9.22
CA ILE A 55 10.63 24.90 9.93
C ILE A 55 11.65 24.20 9.04
N ASP A 56 12.70 24.91 8.63
CA ASP A 56 13.78 24.42 7.77
C ASP A 56 13.27 23.77 6.46
N GLY A 57 12.16 24.28 5.90
CA GLY A 57 11.54 23.81 4.67
C GLY A 57 10.46 22.73 4.88
N ASP A 58 10.45 22.03 5.99
CA ASP A 58 9.50 20.97 6.31
C ASP A 58 8.23 21.51 7.00
N LYS A 59 7.10 20.84 6.73
CA LYS A 59 5.82 21.19 7.35
C LYS A 59 5.49 20.32 8.55
N TYR A 60 5.18 20.99 9.65
CA TYR A 60 4.80 20.40 10.94
C TYR A 60 3.44 20.87 11.38
N HIS A 61 2.84 20.15 12.31
CA HIS A 61 1.65 20.60 13.03
C HIS A 61 1.83 20.46 14.53
N PHE A 62 1.50 21.51 15.26
CA PHE A 62 1.52 21.54 16.71
C PHE A 62 0.10 21.66 17.26
N GLY A 63 -0.20 20.98 18.34
CA GLY A 63 -1.51 21.09 18.98
C GLY A 63 -1.89 22.55 19.27
N LYS A 64 -3.11 22.97 18.88
CA LYS A 64 -3.57 24.37 19.04
C LYS A 64 -3.54 24.87 20.48
N ILE A 65 -3.76 23.97 21.44
CA ILE A 65 -3.76 24.29 22.87
C ILE A 65 -2.46 23.82 23.52
N SER A 66 -2.09 22.58 23.27
CA SER A 66 -0.94 21.92 23.94
C SER A 66 0.41 22.39 23.41
N GLY A 67 0.50 22.77 22.13
CA GLY A 67 1.76 23.02 21.43
C GLY A 67 2.58 21.77 21.16
N LYS A 68 2.07 20.56 21.46
CA LYS A 68 2.79 19.29 21.23
C LYS A 68 2.91 19.02 19.73
N LEU A 69 4.07 18.55 19.30
CA LEU A 69 4.29 18.10 17.92
C LEU A 69 3.35 16.92 17.57
N ALA A 70 2.68 17.01 16.44
CA ALA A 70 1.89 15.90 15.91
C ALA A 70 2.80 14.86 15.26
N THR A 71 2.54 13.57 15.55
CA THR A 71 3.17 12.42 14.91
C THR A 71 2.08 11.40 14.55
N GLY A 72 2.36 10.51 13.58
CA GLY A 72 1.38 9.51 13.15
C GLY A 72 0.12 10.11 12.53
N TRP A 73 -0.98 9.35 12.58
CA TRP A 73 -2.27 9.81 12.06
C TRP A 73 -2.88 10.91 12.91
N THR A 74 -3.13 12.05 12.29
CA THR A 74 -3.71 13.22 12.95
C THR A 74 -4.86 13.79 12.14
N THR A 75 -5.98 14.12 12.79
CA THR A 75 -7.12 14.78 12.16
C THR A 75 -7.07 16.27 12.46
N ILE A 76 -7.03 17.08 11.41
CA ILE A 76 -6.94 18.54 11.51
C ILE A 76 -8.04 19.12 10.64
N SER A 77 -8.98 19.85 11.25
CA SER A 77 -10.15 20.45 10.57
C SER A 77 -10.89 19.43 9.68
N GLY A 78 -11.17 18.22 10.21
CA GLY A 78 -11.90 17.15 9.52
C GLY A 78 -11.10 16.37 8.46
N LYS A 79 -9.87 16.78 8.14
CA LYS A 79 -8.99 16.10 7.17
C LYS A 79 -7.96 15.26 7.90
N LYS A 80 -7.68 14.04 7.40
CA LYS A 80 -6.66 13.15 7.95
C LYS A 80 -5.31 13.36 7.27
N TYR A 81 -4.28 13.55 8.09
CA TYR A 81 -2.87 13.69 7.72
C TYR A 81 -2.05 12.61 8.40
N TYR A 82 -0.87 12.33 7.87
CA TYR A 82 0.12 11.51 8.53
C TYR A 82 1.43 12.29 8.69
N PHE A 83 1.98 12.24 9.88
CA PHE A 83 3.28 12.82 10.22
C PHE A 83 4.25 11.69 10.57
N GLY A 84 5.48 11.79 10.10
CA GLY A 84 6.54 10.87 10.47
C GLY A 84 6.81 10.87 11.98
N THR A 85 7.68 10.00 12.45
CA THR A 85 8.13 9.99 13.86
C THR A 85 8.92 11.24 14.22
N ASP A 86 9.50 11.90 13.22
CA ASP A 86 10.14 13.22 13.30
C ASP A 86 9.15 14.39 13.33
N GLY A 87 7.86 14.12 13.04
CA GLY A 87 6.79 15.10 12.96
C GLY A 87 6.65 15.76 11.59
N VAL A 88 7.42 15.37 10.57
CA VAL A 88 7.31 15.92 9.21
C VAL A 88 6.03 15.42 8.53
N LYS A 89 5.26 16.35 7.98
CA LYS A 89 4.04 16.04 7.21
C LYS A 89 4.39 15.20 5.99
N GLN A 90 3.76 14.02 5.86
CA GLN A 90 3.97 13.13 4.74
C GLN A 90 3.03 13.42 3.56
N THR A 91 3.46 13.05 2.34
CA THR A 91 2.72 13.12 1.07
C THR A 91 3.01 11.89 0.23
N GLY A 92 2.20 11.62 -0.79
CA GLY A 92 2.39 10.47 -1.68
C GLY A 92 2.02 9.14 -1.03
N TRP A 93 2.66 8.08 -1.47
CA TRP A 93 2.46 6.73 -0.96
C TRP A 93 3.13 6.54 0.40
N ILE A 94 2.40 6.00 1.35
CA ILE A 94 2.94 5.63 2.68
C ILE A 94 2.48 4.23 3.06
N THR A 95 3.31 3.55 3.85
CA THR A 95 2.96 2.27 4.48
C THR A 95 2.93 2.46 5.99
N VAL A 96 1.82 2.08 6.62
CA VAL A 96 1.66 2.15 8.08
C VAL A 96 1.19 0.79 8.56
N GLY A 97 2.04 0.08 9.28
CA GLY A 97 1.88 -1.34 9.56
C GLY A 97 1.87 -2.12 8.23
N SER A 98 0.92 -3.02 8.04
CA SER A 98 0.75 -3.80 6.80
C SER A 98 -0.09 -3.10 5.72
N ASN A 99 -0.53 -1.85 5.95
CA ASN A 99 -1.48 -1.19 5.06
C ASN A 99 -0.83 -0.05 4.28
N LYS A 100 -1.15 0.04 2.98
CA LYS A 100 -0.76 1.15 2.11
C LYS A 100 -1.85 2.22 2.07
N TYR A 101 -1.42 3.47 1.99
CA TYR A 101 -2.27 4.67 1.89
C TYR A 101 -1.67 5.63 0.88
N TYR A 102 -2.49 6.55 0.39
CA TYR A 102 -2.03 7.64 -0.46
C TYR A 102 -2.46 8.99 0.12
N LEU A 103 -1.49 9.87 0.26
CA LEU A 103 -1.66 11.26 0.69
C LEU A 103 -1.45 12.15 -0.53
N GLY A 104 -2.37 13.08 -0.80
CA GLY A 104 -2.18 14.04 -1.88
C GLY A 104 -0.99 14.97 -1.62
N THR A 105 -0.65 15.81 -2.59
CA THR A 105 0.38 16.86 -2.44
C THR A 105 0.08 17.83 -1.30
N ASP A 106 -1.22 17.98 -0.96
CA ASP A 106 -1.69 18.73 0.23
C ASP A 106 -1.46 17.97 1.55
N GLY A 107 -1.05 16.68 1.48
CA GLY A 107 -0.87 15.76 2.62
C GLY A 107 -2.16 15.13 3.12
N VAL A 108 -3.31 15.40 2.50
CA VAL A 108 -4.58 14.83 2.93
C VAL A 108 -4.72 13.39 2.44
N ARG A 109 -5.09 12.48 3.35
CA ARG A 109 -5.36 11.07 3.01
C ARG A 109 -6.46 10.97 1.96
N ARG A 110 -6.18 10.22 0.88
CA ARG A 110 -7.15 9.95 -0.18
C ARG A 110 -8.02 8.74 0.15
N THR A 111 -9.27 8.77 -0.35
CA THR A 111 -10.26 7.71 -0.19
C THR A 111 -11.06 7.55 -1.48
N GLY A 112 -11.71 6.39 -1.69
CA GLY A 112 -12.46 6.08 -2.91
C GLY A 112 -11.53 5.87 -4.12
N TRP A 113 -12.09 5.97 -5.31
CA TRP A 113 -11.33 5.84 -6.54
C TRP A 113 -10.35 7.00 -6.75
N ARG A 114 -9.11 6.68 -7.14
CA ARG A 114 -8.06 7.65 -7.50
C ARG A 114 -7.26 7.16 -8.69
N THR A 115 -6.92 8.07 -9.57
CA THR A 115 -5.93 7.86 -10.62
C THR A 115 -4.62 8.48 -10.17
N ILE A 116 -3.56 7.69 -10.14
CA ILE A 116 -2.22 8.09 -9.69
C ILE A 116 -1.25 7.54 -10.73
N ASP A 117 -0.47 8.41 -11.35
CA ASP A 117 0.50 8.06 -12.40
C ASP A 117 -0.10 7.18 -13.51
N GLY A 118 -1.31 7.54 -13.97
CA GLY A 118 -2.06 6.83 -15.01
C GLY A 118 -2.79 5.55 -14.56
N ASN A 119 -2.48 5.00 -13.39
CA ASN A 119 -3.10 3.80 -12.84
C ASN A 119 -4.28 4.12 -11.92
N ARG A 120 -5.31 3.27 -11.94
CA ARG A 120 -6.51 3.47 -11.13
C ARG A 120 -6.49 2.58 -9.90
N TYR A 121 -6.72 3.19 -8.74
CA TYR A 121 -6.68 2.55 -7.41
C TYR A 121 -7.99 2.81 -6.67
N TYR A 122 -8.30 1.94 -5.70
CA TYR A 122 -9.40 2.19 -4.78
C TYR A 122 -8.92 2.16 -3.33
N PHE A 123 -9.26 3.22 -2.60
CA PHE A 123 -8.98 3.34 -1.17
C PHE A 123 -10.28 3.28 -0.39
N GLY A 124 -10.31 2.51 0.68
CA GLY A 124 -11.49 2.38 1.53
C GLY A 124 -12.05 3.75 1.95
N LYS A 125 -13.37 3.94 1.80
CA LYS A 125 -14.03 5.25 2.07
C LYS A 125 -13.77 5.77 3.49
N SER A 126 -13.85 4.92 4.50
CA SER A 126 -13.59 5.30 5.90
C SER A 126 -12.15 5.06 6.31
N SER A 127 -11.56 3.92 5.95
CA SER A 127 -10.22 3.53 6.37
C SER A 127 -9.10 4.25 5.60
N GLY A 128 -9.32 4.54 4.31
CA GLY A 128 -8.30 5.03 3.37
C GLY A 128 -7.25 3.99 3.00
N LYS A 129 -7.41 2.71 3.39
CA LYS A 129 -6.50 1.62 3.04
C LYS A 129 -6.63 1.29 1.55
N LEU A 130 -5.52 1.03 0.89
CA LEU A 130 -5.51 0.51 -0.47
C LEU A 130 -6.20 -0.86 -0.51
N TYR A 131 -7.08 -1.06 -1.48
CA TYR A 131 -7.69 -2.35 -1.76
C TYR A 131 -6.84 -3.15 -2.74
N THR A 132 -6.79 -4.46 -2.52
CA THR A 132 -6.17 -5.46 -3.40
C THR A 132 -7.10 -6.67 -3.52
N GLY A 133 -6.97 -7.45 -4.58
CA GLY A 133 -7.81 -8.61 -4.82
C GLY A 133 -9.24 -8.26 -5.26
N TRP A 134 -10.16 -9.18 -5.07
CA TRP A 134 -11.57 -9.01 -5.41
C TRP A 134 -12.26 -7.98 -4.50
N ALA A 135 -13.00 -7.06 -5.12
CA ALA A 135 -13.73 -6.01 -4.41
C ALA A 135 -15.10 -5.73 -5.04
N THR A 136 -16.13 -5.57 -4.21
CA THR A 136 -17.43 -5.06 -4.63
C THR A 136 -17.55 -3.60 -4.22
N ILE A 137 -17.62 -2.72 -5.21
CA ILE A 137 -17.61 -1.27 -5.01
C ILE A 137 -18.80 -0.67 -5.74
N GLY A 138 -19.72 -0.08 -5.00
CA GLY A 138 -20.97 0.47 -5.57
C GLY A 138 -21.81 -0.57 -6.29
N GLY A 139 -21.88 -1.81 -5.77
CA GLY A 139 -22.64 -2.91 -6.37
C GLY A 139 -21.98 -3.58 -7.59
N LYS A 140 -20.83 -3.08 -8.05
CA LYS A 140 -20.07 -3.64 -9.19
C LYS A 140 -18.83 -4.38 -8.69
N LYS A 141 -18.47 -5.48 -9.35
CA LYS A 141 -17.33 -6.33 -9.00
C LYS A 141 -16.09 -5.92 -9.79
N TYR A 142 -14.96 -5.78 -9.10
CA TYR A 142 -13.65 -5.39 -9.61
C TYR A 142 -12.58 -6.35 -9.11
N TYR A 143 -11.44 -6.34 -9.76
CA TYR A 143 -10.22 -6.94 -9.23
C TYR A 143 -9.11 -5.88 -9.21
N LEU A 144 -8.46 -5.74 -8.05
CA LEU A 144 -7.30 -4.88 -7.84
C LEU A 144 -6.08 -5.81 -7.73
N GLY A 145 -5.05 -5.58 -8.51
CA GLY A 145 -3.82 -6.37 -8.46
C GLY A 145 -3.20 -6.39 -7.06
N THR A 146 -2.15 -7.14 -6.88
CA THR A 146 -1.38 -7.18 -5.61
C THR A 146 -0.74 -5.83 -5.29
N ASP A 147 -0.49 -5.01 -6.31
CA ASP A 147 -0.06 -3.61 -6.24
C ASP A 147 -1.21 -2.63 -6.01
N GLY A 148 -2.46 -3.10 -6.10
CA GLY A 148 -3.69 -2.32 -5.96
C GLY A 148 -4.18 -1.68 -7.26
N VAL A 149 -3.51 -1.88 -8.40
CA VAL A 149 -3.95 -1.35 -9.70
C VAL A 149 -5.23 -2.06 -10.15
N MET A 150 -6.23 -1.30 -10.57
CA MET A 150 -7.45 -1.85 -11.13
C MET A 150 -7.15 -2.54 -12.47
N VAL A 151 -7.55 -3.81 -12.61
CA VAL A 151 -7.36 -4.55 -13.85
C VAL A 151 -8.48 -4.26 -14.87
N THR A 152 -8.14 -4.42 -16.15
CA THR A 152 -9.06 -4.31 -17.30
C THR A 152 -8.74 -5.39 -18.32
N GLY A 153 -9.66 -5.66 -19.25
CA GLY A 153 -9.48 -6.70 -20.27
C GLY A 153 -9.50 -8.11 -19.70
N LYS A 154 -8.86 -9.05 -20.37
CA LYS A 154 -8.78 -10.45 -19.94
C LYS A 154 -7.64 -10.62 -18.93
N GLN A 155 -7.93 -11.28 -17.81
CA GLN A 155 -7.00 -11.54 -16.72
C GLN A 155 -7.17 -12.96 -16.20
N THR A 156 -6.07 -13.67 -16.01
CA THR A 156 -6.07 -14.98 -15.36
C THR A 156 -5.88 -14.78 -13.85
N ILE A 157 -6.86 -15.19 -13.07
CA ILE A 157 -6.85 -15.06 -11.61
C ILE A 157 -7.10 -16.45 -11.03
N ASN A 158 -6.11 -16.97 -10.32
CA ASN A 158 -6.15 -18.32 -9.75
C ASN A 158 -6.52 -19.39 -10.80
N GLY A 159 -5.92 -19.35 -11.98
CA GLY A 159 -6.14 -20.31 -13.07
C GLY A 159 -7.43 -20.13 -13.86
N VAL A 160 -8.28 -19.15 -13.52
CA VAL A 160 -9.51 -18.85 -14.24
C VAL A 160 -9.39 -17.53 -15.01
N VAL A 161 -9.74 -17.55 -16.29
CA VAL A 161 -9.74 -16.34 -17.12
C VAL A 161 -11.03 -15.55 -16.90
N TYR A 162 -10.89 -14.28 -16.54
CA TYR A 162 -11.99 -13.32 -16.38
C TYR A 162 -11.85 -12.19 -17.38
N GLU A 163 -12.97 -11.64 -17.82
CA GLU A 163 -13.01 -10.44 -18.65
C GLU A 163 -13.54 -9.25 -17.83
N PHE A 164 -12.82 -8.13 -17.91
CA PHE A 164 -13.20 -6.85 -17.31
C PHE A 164 -13.38 -5.79 -18.39
N GLY A 165 -14.32 -4.90 -18.20
CA GLY A 165 -14.51 -3.73 -19.05
C GLY A 165 -13.34 -2.74 -18.95
N LYS A 166 -13.31 -1.74 -19.84
CA LYS A 166 -12.37 -0.61 -19.76
C LYS A 166 -12.52 0.19 -18.44
N ASP A 167 -13.71 0.14 -17.85
CA ASP A 167 -14.02 0.73 -16.54
C ASP A 167 -13.61 -0.15 -15.36
N GLY A 168 -13.07 -1.36 -15.63
CA GLY A 168 -12.62 -2.34 -14.64
C GLY A 168 -13.75 -3.21 -14.08
N VAL A 169 -15.00 -3.05 -14.56
CA VAL A 169 -16.13 -3.88 -14.08
C VAL A 169 -16.02 -5.28 -14.64
N LEU A 170 -16.18 -6.29 -13.79
CA LEU A 170 -16.21 -7.69 -14.17
C LEU A 170 -17.39 -7.92 -15.15
N LYS A 171 -17.11 -8.48 -16.34
CA LYS A 171 -18.12 -8.93 -17.30
C LYS A 171 -18.49 -10.40 -17.06
N GLY A 172 -17.53 -11.26 -16.75
CA GLY A 172 -17.73 -12.68 -16.48
C GLY A 172 -16.45 -13.49 -16.56
N LYS A 173 -16.60 -14.80 -16.44
CA LYS A 173 -15.55 -15.78 -16.79
C LYS A 173 -15.54 -15.94 -18.32
N VAL A 174 -14.35 -16.14 -18.86
CA VAL A 174 -14.17 -16.55 -20.26
C VAL A 174 -14.14 -18.08 -20.25
N GLU A 175 -15.16 -18.72 -20.79
CA GLU A 175 -15.15 -20.15 -21.04
C GLU A 175 -14.20 -20.39 -22.21
N GLU A 176 -13.25 -21.33 -22.10
CA GLU A 176 -12.54 -21.86 -23.26
C GLU A 176 -13.61 -22.56 -24.10
N GLN A 177 -13.90 -22.02 -25.27
CA GLN A 177 -14.66 -22.78 -26.27
C GLN A 177 -13.81 -24.01 -26.57
N ASP A 178 -14.33 -25.20 -26.25
CA ASP A 178 -13.78 -26.45 -26.68
C ASP A 178 -13.44 -26.32 -28.18
N LYS A 179 -12.16 -26.44 -28.51
CA LYS A 179 -11.76 -26.61 -29.91
C LYS A 179 -12.49 -27.85 -30.39
N GLU A 180 -13.49 -27.64 -31.22
CA GLU A 180 -14.09 -28.72 -31.98
C GLU A 180 -12.96 -29.57 -32.58
N PRO A 181 -12.91 -30.89 -32.34
CA PRO A 181 -11.84 -31.71 -32.88
C PRO A 181 -11.90 -31.61 -34.40
N ASP A 182 -10.78 -31.21 -34.99
CA ASP A 182 -10.55 -31.09 -36.43
C ASP A 182 -11.10 -32.32 -37.10
N LYS A 183 -12.25 -32.18 -37.82
CA LYS A 183 -12.77 -33.24 -38.69
C LYS A 183 -11.77 -33.39 -39.82
N GLN A 184 -10.95 -34.41 -39.72
CA GLN A 184 -10.13 -34.91 -40.79
C GLN A 184 -11.07 -35.23 -41.99
N PRO A 185 -10.81 -34.74 -43.21
CA PRO A 185 -11.63 -35.08 -44.36
C PRO A 185 -11.49 -36.60 -44.65
N GLU A 186 -12.62 -37.30 -44.57
CA GLU A 186 -12.75 -38.66 -45.10
C GLU A 186 -12.37 -38.65 -46.58
N ASN A 187 -11.26 -39.27 -46.88
CA ASN A 187 -10.85 -39.55 -48.25
C ASN A 187 -11.52 -40.83 -48.71
N ASP A 188 -12.67 -40.68 -49.39
CA ASP A 188 -13.32 -41.78 -50.15
C ASP A 188 -12.48 -42.10 -51.36
N GLN A 189 -11.79 -43.26 -51.31
CA GLN A 189 -11.34 -43.94 -52.53
C GLN A 189 -11.61 -45.45 -52.43
N THR A 190 -12.75 -45.81 -53.00
CA THR A 190 -12.99 -47.17 -53.57
C THR A 190 -11.98 -47.45 -54.66
N THR A 191 -11.27 -48.60 -54.60
CA THR A 191 -11.18 -49.63 -55.68
C THR A 191 -10.22 -50.73 -55.25
N LYS A 192 -10.80 -51.91 -55.15
CA LYS A 192 -10.56 -53.23 -55.83
C LYS A 192 -9.16 -53.84 -55.75
N ASP A 193 -9.23 -55.07 -55.14
CA ASP A 193 -8.63 -56.34 -55.54
C ASP A 193 -7.09 -56.43 -55.78
N ASN A 194 -6.38 -57.17 -54.99
CA ASN A 194 -5.94 -58.55 -55.28
C ASN A 194 -4.90 -59.05 -54.26
N LYS A 195 -5.26 -60.13 -53.61
CA LYS A 195 -4.58 -61.45 -53.39
C LYS A 195 -3.05 -61.51 -53.51
N SER A 196 -2.42 -61.95 -52.45
CA SER A 196 -1.44 -63.03 -52.39
C SER A 196 -0.46 -62.96 -51.26
N ASP A 197 -0.60 -63.83 -50.35
CA ASP A 197 0.33 -64.77 -49.74
C ASP A 197 1.68 -64.29 -49.19
N ASN A 198 1.85 -64.75 -47.98
CA ASN A 198 3.00 -65.45 -47.35
C ASN A 198 3.87 -64.64 -46.37
N GLU A 199 3.72 -65.18 -45.21
CA GLU A 199 4.74 -65.76 -44.31
C GLU A 199 5.81 -64.83 -43.71
N ASP A 200 5.73 -64.84 -42.45
CA ASP A 200 6.58 -65.50 -41.43
C ASP A 200 7.66 -64.57 -40.79
N ASN A 201 7.64 -64.77 -39.55
CA ASN A 201 8.75 -64.87 -38.62
C ASN A 201 9.19 -63.69 -37.76
N THR A 202 8.76 -63.85 -36.53
CA THR A 202 9.50 -63.92 -35.27
C THR A 202 10.25 -62.73 -34.69
N LYS A 203 9.81 -62.56 -33.47
CA LYS A 203 10.64 -62.36 -32.22
C LYS A 203 11.48 -61.11 -32.14
N SER A 204 11.42 -60.42 -31.10
CA SER A 204 11.53 -60.62 -29.68
C SER A 204 12.12 -59.34 -29.06
N ASN A 205 11.65 -59.15 -27.87
CA ASN A 205 12.34 -58.70 -26.64
C ASN A 205 12.58 -57.23 -26.43
N LEU A 206 11.88 -56.73 -25.44
CA LEU A 206 12.33 -56.58 -24.01
C LEU A 206 13.47 -55.57 -23.88
N GLU A 207 13.47 -54.64 -23.08
CA GLU A 207 13.33 -54.42 -21.65
C GLU A 207 13.55 -52.90 -21.37
N ASN A 208 12.74 -52.29 -20.55
CA ASN A 208 13.04 -51.97 -19.15
C ASN A 208 14.14 -50.93 -18.88
N ASN A 209 13.79 -49.94 -18.20
CA ASN A 209 14.24 -49.48 -16.86
C ASN A 209 14.10 -47.95 -16.82
N ASN A 210 13.24 -47.34 -16.04
CA ASN A 210 13.15 -47.24 -14.56
C ASN A 210 14.36 -46.57 -13.92
N VAL A 211 14.02 -45.74 -12.91
CA VAL A 211 14.89 -45.26 -11.81
C VAL A 211 15.41 -43.81 -12.00
N GLU A 212 15.25 -42.91 -11.16
CA GLU A 212 14.94 -42.61 -9.78
C GLU A 212 15.14 -41.09 -9.58
N GLN A 213 14.27 -40.43 -8.87
CA GLN A 213 14.47 -39.65 -7.64
C GLN A 213 15.89 -39.15 -7.37
N ASP A 214 16.02 -37.88 -7.15
CA ASP A 214 16.71 -37.43 -5.93
C ASP A 214 16.20 -36.10 -5.38
N THR A 215 15.72 -36.23 -4.19
CA THR A 215 15.43 -35.19 -3.20
C THR A 215 16.73 -34.77 -2.52
N GLN A 216 16.98 -33.48 -2.39
CA GLN A 216 17.85 -33.04 -1.29
C GLN A 216 17.31 -31.76 -0.63
N VAL A 217 16.88 -31.95 0.58
CA VAL A 217 16.72 -31.01 1.68
C VAL A 217 18.09 -30.81 2.33
N LEU A 218 18.41 -29.59 2.71
CA LEU A 218 19.28 -29.23 3.86
C LEU A 218 19.18 -27.72 4.04
N GLU A 219 18.48 -27.24 5.04
CA GLU A 219 18.87 -27.02 6.45
C GLU A 219 20.01 -26.02 6.67
N ASN A 220 19.59 -24.95 7.32
CA ASN A 220 20.19 -24.33 8.52
C ASN A 220 21.54 -23.59 8.43
N VAL A 221 21.51 -22.47 9.06
CA VAL A 221 22.26 -21.98 10.24
C VAL A 221 22.79 -20.57 10.07
N LYS A 222 22.34 -19.73 10.80
CA LYS A 222 22.65 -18.73 11.83
C LYS A 222 22.00 -17.38 11.62
#